data_9a0b2598e4d9345e4cbf1a15cb8da38a
#
_entry.id   9a0b2598e4d9345e4cbf1a15cb8da38a
#
_cell.length_a   1.000
_cell.length_b   1.000
_cell.length_c   1.000
_cell.angle_alpha   90.00
_cell.angle_beta   90.00
_cell.angle_gamma   90.00
#
_symmetry.space_group_name_H-M   'P 1'
#
loop_
_entity.id
_entity.type
_entity.pdbx_description
1 polymer ?
#
loop_
_entity_poly.entity_id
_entity_poly.type
_entity_poly.pdbx_seq_one_letter_code
_entity_poly.pdbx_strand_id
1 'polypeptide(L)'
;MNKFKTLGLGILISFFLTISSNADSIKIGTEGAYPPWNSKDASGNLIGFEVELANELCKIMKAECTIVEQDWDGMIPALLMRKFDAIMAGMSITAERQKTITFSQGYADEVASLAVMKGSDLEGMSTPEGINLSLGGSEVKKALKTITGALAGKTVC
;
A
#
# COMPACT_ATOMS: atom_id res chain seq x y z
N MET A 1 -28.11 25.80 77.16
CA MET A 1 -26.81 25.25 76.68
C MET A 1 -27.12 24.28 75.54
N ASN A 2 -27.23 24.79 74.31
CA ASN A 2 -27.62 24.00 73.15
C ASN A 2 -26.39 23.80 72.30
N LYS A 3 -25.98 22.52 72.14
CA LYS A 3 -24.91 22.11 71.28
C LYS A 3 -25.48 21.85 69.87
N PHE A 4 -25.24 22.75 68.93
CA PHE A 4 -25.50 22.50 67.51
C PHE A 4 -24.44 21.54 66.97
N LYS A 5 -24.88 20.37 66.52
CA LYS A 5 -24.06 19.43 65.74
C LYS A 5 -24.23 19.81 64.26
N THR A 6 -23.20 20.42 63.64
CA THR A 6 -23.12 20.62 62.18
C THR A 6 -22.75 19.29 61.52
N LEU A 7 -23.71 18.75 60.75
CA LEU A 7 -23.54 17.57 59.92
C LEU A 7 -22.90 18.04 58.58
N GLY A 8 -21.62 17.76 58.41
CA GLY A 8 -20.92 18.08 57.15
C GLY A 8 -21.29 17.09 56.06
N LEU A 9 -22.03 17.57 55.09
CA LEU A 9 -22.36 16.80 53.86
C LEU A 9 -21.18 16.85 52.91
N GLY A 10 -20.35 15.79 52.90
CA GLY A 10 -19.25 15.64 51.96
C GLY A 10 -19.76 15.26 50.57
N ILE A 11 -19.71 16.19 49.62
CA ILE A 11 -19.99 15.91 48.20
C ILE A 11 -18.76 15.27 47.60
N LEU A 12 -18.81 13.96 47.38
CA LEU A 12 -17.83 13.22 46.57
C LEU A 12 -18.10 13.52 45.08
N ILE A 13 -17.36 14.48 44.52
CA ILE A 13 -17.35 14.72 43.11
C ILE A 13 -16.48 13.62 42.44
N SER A 14 -17.14 12.57 41.94
CA SER A 14 -16.49 11.55 41.11
C SER A 14 -16.13 12.18 39.76
N PHE A 15 -14.88 12.54 39.60
CA PHE A 15 -14.32 13.02 38.36
C PHE A 15 -14.19 11.82 37.41
N PHE A 16 -15.21 11.59 36.56
CA PHE A 16 -15.13 10.63 35.46
C PHE A 16 -14.13 11.17 34.45
N LEU A 17 -12.90 10.71 34.51
CA LEU A 17 -11.94 10.84 33.39
C LEU A 17 -12.48 10.05 32.20
N THR A 18 -13.17 10.71 31.30
CA THR A 18 -13.43 10.16 29.98
C THR A 18 -12.09 10.06 29.25
N ILE A 19 -11.51 8.87 29.25
CA ILE A 19 -10.40 8.55 28.36
C ILE A 19 -10.98 8.56 26.94
N SER A 20 -10.86 9.69 26.25
CA SER A 20 -11.08 9.74 24.81
C SER A 20 -10.04 8.82 24.18
N SER A 21 -10.47 7.63 23.77
CA SER A 21 -9.68 6.79 22.87
C SER A 21 -9.59 7.57 21.56
N ASN A 22 -8.49 8.30 21.36
CA ASN A 22 -8.17 8.79 20.04
C ASN A 22 -7.93 7.56 19.17
N ALA A 23 -8.81 7.28 18.24
CA ALA A 23 -8.52 6.34 17.18
C ALA A 23 -7.28 6.86 16.44
N ASP A 24 -6.29 6.00 16.22
CA ASP A 24 -5.12 6.37 15.46
C ASP A 24 -5.56 6.82 14.05
N SER A 25 -5.16 8.02 13.65
CA SER A 25 -5.44 8.53 12.32
C SER A 25 -4.31 8.08 11.38
N ILE A 26 -4.64 7.27 10.38
CA ILE A 26 -3.68 6.72 9.42
C ILE A 26 -3.96 7.29 8.04
N LYS A 27 -2.94 7.82 7.39
CA LYS A 27 -3.00 8.25 5.99
C LYS A 27 -2.33 7.20 5.10
N ILE A 28 -3.03 6.79 4.05
CA ILE A 28 -2.55 5.78 3.10
C ILE A 28 -2.43 6.42 1.72
N GLY A 29 -1.22 6.43 1.17
CA GLY A 29 -0.94 6.93 -0.18
C GLY A 29 -1.27 5.88 -1.24
N THR A 30 -1.99 6.28 -2.30
CA THR A 30 -2.25 5.47 -3.49
C THR A 30 -2.15 6.32 -4.74
N GLU A 31 -1.94 5.69 -5.93
CA GLU A 31 -1.76 6.43 -7.17
C GLU A 31 -3.09 6.84 -7.81
N GLY A 32 -4.09 5.98 -7.76
CA GLY A 32 -5.39 6.21 -8.42
C GLY A 32 -5.35 6.08 -9.94
N ALA A 33 -4.32 5.45 -10.51
CA ALA A 33 -4.10 5.30 -11.94
C ALA A 33 -3.75 3.86 -12.39
N TYR A 34 -3.93 2.86 -11.52
CA TYR A 34 -3.55 1.47 -11.76
C TYR A 34 -4.72 0.51 -11.59
N PRO A 35 -5.73 0.50 -12.50
CA PRO A 35 -6.84 -0.43 -12.43
C PRO A 35 -6.39 -1.89 -12.68
N PRO A 36 -6.99 -2.90 -12.03
CA PRO A 36 -8.09 -2.83 -11.09
C PRO A 36 -7.67 -2.57 -9.64
N TRP A 37 -6.38 -2.36 -9.38
CA TRP A 37 -5.82 -2.20 -8.04
C TRP A 37 -6.29 -0.90 -7.39
N ASN A 38 -6.03 0.22 -8.03
CA ASN A 38 -6.46 1.54 -7.61
C ASN A 38 -6.71 2.42 -8.84
N SER A 39 -7.81 3.16 -8.83
CA SER A 39 -8.21 4.02 -9.94
C SER A 39 -9.19 5.10 -9.44
N LYS A 40 -9.66 5.92 -10.35
CA LYS A 40 -10.70 6.91 -10.06
C LYS A 40 -11.97 6.58 -10.81
N ASP A 41 -13.11 6.76 -10.16
CA ASP A 41 -14.42 6.72 -10.82
C ASP A 41 -14.69 8.01 -11.63
N ALA A 42 -15.82 8.06 -12.32
CA ALA A 42 -16.21 9.23 -13.12
C ALA A 42 -16.40 10.52 -12.29
N SER A 43 -16.55 10.40 -10.97
CA SER A 43 -16.68 11.51 -10.03
C SER A 43 -15.34 11.92 -9.41
N GLY A 44 -14.26 11.20 -9.73
CA GLY A 44 -12.92 11.43 -9.19
C GLY A 44 -12.66 10.75 -7.85
N ASN A 45 -13.54 9.88 -7.35
CA ASN A 45 -13.32 9.15 -6.13
C ASN A 45 -12.34 8.00 -6.36
N LEU A 46 -11.46 7.76 -5.40
CA LEU A 46 -10.56 6.62 -5.41
C LEU A 46 -11.35 5.32 -5.19
N ILE A 47 -11.16 4.36 -6.09
CA ILE A 47 -11.81 3.04 -6.10
C ILE A 47 -10.79 1.96 -6.44
N GLY A 48 -11.18 0.70 -6.26
CA GLY A 48 -10.38 -0.47 -6.64
C GLY A 48 -10.06 -1.36 -5.46
N PHE A 49 -9.48 -2.52 -5.76
CA PHE A 49 -9.19 -3.57 -4.76
C PHE A 49 -8.40 -3.04 -3.56
N GLU A 50 -7.37 -2.24 -3.79
CA GLU A 50 -6.51 -1.72 -2.72
C GLU A 50 -7.22 -0.68 -1.84
N VAL A 51 -8.11 0.11 -2.44
CA VAL A 51 -8.92 1.08 -1.71
C VAL A 51 -9.90 0.35 -0.78
N GLU A 52 -10.53 -0.73 -1.26
CA GLU A 52 -11.41 -1.57 -0.45
C GLU A 52 -10.63 -2.31 0.65
N LEU A 53 -9.48 -2.90 0.31
CA LEU A 53 -8.61 -3.58 1.26
C LEU A 53 -8.13 -2.63 2.36
N ALA A 54 -7.70 -1.42 2.01
CA ALA A 54 -7.29 -0.40 2.98
C ALA A 54 -8.44 -0.09 3.95
N ASN A 55 -9.65 0.13 3.44
CA ASN A 55 -10.82 0.42 4.26
C ASN A 55 -11.16 -0.75 5.23
N GLU A 56 -11.07 -1.99 4.76
CA GLU A 56 -11.31 -3.16 5.62
C GLU A 56 -10.23 -3.33 6.69
N LEU A 57 -8.96 -3.13 6.34
CA LEU A 57 -7.87 -3.14 7.32
C LEU A 57 -8.07 -2.08 8.40
N CYS A 58 -8.46 -0.87 8.01
CA CYS A 58 -8.72 0.22 8.95
C CYS A 58 -9.88 -0.10 9.90
N LYS A 59 -10.96 -0.72 9.42
CA LYS A 59 -12.05 -1.22 10.26
C LYS A 59 -11.56 -2.25 11.29
N ILE A 60 -10.74 -3.22 10.86
CA ILE A 60 -10.18 -4.25 11.75
C ILE A 60 -9.29 -3.62 12.82
N MET A 61 -8.47 -2.66 12.44
CA MET A 61 -7.58 -1.92 13.34
C MET A 61 -8.32 -0.93 14.25
N LYS A 62 -9.60 -0.64 13.96
CA LYS A 62 -10.39 0.42 14.62
C LYS A 62 -9.72 1.80 14.50
N ALA A 63 -9.04 2.04 13.38
CA ALA A 63 -8.37 3.28 13.05
C ALA A 63 -9.21 4.14 12.11
N GLU A 64 -9.06 5.46 12.20
CA GLU A 64 -9.59 6.40 11.21
C GLU A 64 -8.57 6.53 10.08
N CYS A 65 -8.92 6.08 8.88
CA CYS A 65 -8.02 6.15 7.75
C CYS A 65 -8.47 7.17 6.71
N THR A 66 -7.48 7.81 6.10
CA THR A 66 -7.67 8.69 4.94
C THR A 66 -6.81 8.18 3.80
N ILE A 67 -7.41 7.90 2.64
CA ILE A 67 -6.67 7.53 1.44
C ILE A 67 -6.33 8.80 0.68
N VAL A 68 -5.04 8.97 0.37
CA VAL A 68 -4.47 10.18 -0.24
C VAL A 68 -3.92 9.83 -1.62
N GLU A 69 -4.34 10.58 -2.62
CA GLU A 69 -3.79 10.46 -3.97
C GLU A 69 -2.37 11.06 -4.04
N GLN A 70 -1.46 10.35 -4.69
CA GLN A 70 -0.10 10.79 -4.93
C GLN A 70 0.43 10.16 -6.22
N ASP A 71 0.94 10.96 -7.13
CA ASP A 71 1.59 10.47 -8.35
C ASP A 71 2.73 9.50 -8.03
N TRP A 72 2.89 8.49 -8.87
CA TRP A 72 3.86 7.40 -8.68
C TRP A 72 5.28 7.87 -8.37
N ASP A 73 5.82 8.79 -9.15
CA ASP A 73 7.19 9.28 -8.99
C ASP A 73 7.42 9.97 -7.64
N GLY A 74 6.37 10.52 -7.08
CA GLY A 74 6.39 11.18 -5.77
C GLY A 74 6.08 10.28 -4.58
N MET A 75 5.72 9.01 -4.80
CA MET A 75 5.17 8.14 -3.77
C MET A 75 6.15 7.88 -2.60
N ILE A 76 7.34 7.37 -2.88
CA ILE A 76 8.37 7.13 -1.85
C ILE A 76 8.85 8.44 -1.21
N PRO A 77 9.20 9.49 -1.97
CA PRO A 77 9.52 10.79 -1.39
C PRO A 77 8.46 11.33 -0.43
N ALA A 78 7.18 11.21 -0.79
CA ALA A 78 6.08 11.68 0.05
C ALA A 78 5.93 10.87 1.35
N LEU A 79 6.14 9.55 1.31
CA LEU A 79 6.19 8.71 2.51
C LEU A 79 7.33 9.15 3.44
N LEU A 80 8.53 9.37 2.91
CA LEU A 80 9.68 9.82 3.68
C LEU A 80 9.47 11.20 4.31
N MET A 81 8.72 12.08 3.63
CA MET A 81 8.30 13.38 4.15
C MET A 81 7.08 13.30 5.08
N ARG A 82 6.58 12.10 5.39
CA ARG A 82 5.40 11.86 6.25
C ARG A 82 4.12 12.57 5.76
N LYS A 83 3.94 12.68 4.45
CA LYS A 83 2.65 13.15 3.90
C LYS A 83 1.56 12.11 4.12
N PHE A 84 1.93 10.85 4.19
CA PHE A 84 1.11 9.70 4.60
C PHE A 84 1.99 8.69 5.35
N ASP A 85 1.36 7.73 6.01
CA ASP A 85 2.01 6.79 6.92
C ASP A 85 2.32 5.46 6.25
N ALA A 86 1.59 5.10 5.20
CA ALA A 86 1.77 3.89 4.42
C ALA A 86 1.46 4.11 2.94
N ILE A 87 1.99 3.26 2.09
CA ILE A 87 1.69 3.19 0.66
C ILE A 87 0.90 1.91 0.40
N MET A 88 -0.20 2.00 -0.36
CA MET A 88 -0.92 0.88 -0.94
C MET A 88 -1.26 1.22 -2.39
N ALA A 89 -0.38 0.80 -3.31
CA ALA A 89 -0.40 1.24 -4.71
C ALA A 89 0.27 0.22 -5.66
N GLY A 90 0.07 -1.08 -5.46
CA GLY A 90 0.67 -2.13 -6.27
C GLY A 90 2.21 -2.09 -6.29
N MET A 91 2.81 -1.59 -5.22
CA MET A 91 4.26 -1.36 -5.21
C MET A 91 5.03 -2.66 -5.01
N SER A 92 5.68 -3.15 -6.05
CA SER A 92 6.50 -4.36 -6.00
C SER A 92 7.63 -4.25 -4.96
N ILE A 93 7.82 -5.31 -4.18
CA ILE A 93 8.90 -5.45 -3.22
C ILE A 93 10.21 -5.69 -3.98
N THR A 94 11.11 -4.73 -3.98
CA THR A 94 12.41 -4.84 -4.63
C THR A 94 13.55 -4.57 -3.66
N ALA A 95 14.71 -5.18 -3.89
CA ALA A 95 15.90 -4.94 -3.07
C ALA A 95 16.33 -3.47 -3.05
N GLU A 96 16.09 -2.74 -4.14
CA GLU A 96 16.39 -1.30 -4.22
C GLU A 96 15.47 -0.48 -3.31
N ARG A 97 14.16 -0.72 -3.39
CA ARG A 97 13.19 -0.02 -2.54
C ARG A 97 13.37 -0.34 -1.06
N GLN A 98 13.73 -1.59 -0.74
CA GLN A 98 14.00 -2.04 0.63
C GLN A 98 15.19 -1.35 1.30
N LYS A 99 16.08 -0.71 0.53
CA LYS A 99 17.15 0.13 1.11
C LYS A 99 16.61 1.41 1.76
N THR A 100 15.43 1.85 1.37
CA THR A 100 14.88 3.15 1.73
C THR A 100 13.59 3.06 2.55
N ILE A 101 12.76 2.07 2.27
CA ILE A 101 11.47 1.85 2.94
C ILE A 101 11.30 0.39 3.36
N THR A 102 10.45 0.14 4.34
CA THR A 102 10.09 -1.21 4.79
C THR A 102 8.77 -1.63 4.15
N PHE A 103 8.68 -2.91 3.80
CA PHE A 103 7.47 -3.51 3.25
C PHE A 103 6.83 -4.45 4.27
N SER A 104 5.50 -4.59 4.18
CA SER A 104 4.75 -5.71 4.77
C SER A 104 5.03 -7.01 4.00
N GLN A 105 4.34 -8.08 4.37
CA GLN A 105 4.21 -9.24 3.49
C GLN A 105 3.49 -8.84 2.19
N GLY A 106 3.77 -9.55 1.10
CA GLY A 106 3.01 -9.39 -0.14
C GLY A 106 1.53 -9.76 0.09
N TYR A 107 0.62 -8.94 -0.40
CA TYR A 107 -0.82 -9.19 -0.34
C TYR A 107 -1.39 -9.67 -1.68
N ALA A 108 -0.60 -9.57 -2.75
CA ALA A 108 -0.96 -10.05 -4.08
C ALA A 108 0.30 -10.33 -4.91
N ASP A 109 0.15 -11.17 -5.93
CA ASP A 109 1.14 -11.39 -6.96
C ASP A 109 0.65 -10.81 -8.28
N GLU A 110 1.54 -10.21 -9.05
CA GLU A 110 1.26 -9.65 -10.36
C GLU A 110 1.98 -10.45 -11.44
N VAL A 111 1.32 -10.64 -12.57
CA VAL A 111 1.89 -11.25 -13.76
C VAL A 111 2.33 -10.15 -14.72
N ALA A 112 3.62 -10.05 -14.94
CA ALA A 112 4.17 -9.17 -15.97
C ALA A 112 4.30 -9.93 -17.29
N SER A 113 3.92 -9.29 -18.40
CA SER A 113 4.05 -9.82 -19.76
C SER A 113 4.68 -8.80 -20.68
N LEU A 114 5.40 -9.28 -21.67
CA LEU A 114 5.91 -8.43 -22.75
C LEU A 114 4.91 -8.43 -23.91
N ALA A 115 4.42 -7.25 -24.28
CA ALA A 115 3.66 -7.08 -25.48
C ALA A 115 4.61 -6.82 -26.66
N VAL A 116 4.42 -7.54 -27.74
CA VAL A 116 5.22 -7.39 -28.97
C VAL A 116 4.28 -7.24 -30.18
N MET A 117 4.78 -6.62 -31.25
CA MET A 117 4.00 -6.52 -32.47
C MET A 117 3.82 -7.91 -33.09
N LYS A 118 2.60 -8.19 -33.58
CA LYS A 118 2.31 -9.39 -34.34
C LYS A 118 3.16 -9.43 -35.62
N GLY A 119 3.77 -10.57 -35.89
CA GLY A 119 4.71 -10.75 -37.03
C GLY A 119 6.13 -10.25 -36.75
N SER A 120 6.43 -9.79 -35.54
CA SER A 120 7.81 -9.42 -35.18
C SER A 120 8.66 -10.65 -34.88
N ASP A 121 9.98 -10.49 -34.93
CA ASP A 121 10.96 -11.51 -34.56
C ASP A 121 10.91 -11.92 -33.07
N LEU A 122 10.14 -11.22 -32.24
CA LEU A 122 9.87 -11.53 -30.85
C LEU A 122 8.58 -12.33 -30.66
N GLU A 123 7.74 -12.45 -31.69
CA GLU A 123 6.52 -13.26 -31.63
C GLU A 123 6.90 -14.74 -31.41
N GLY A 124 6.26 -15.37 -30.43
CA GLY A 124 6.59 -16.75 -30.04
C GLY A 124 7.78 -16.87 -29.09
N MET A 125 8.38 -15.80 -28.64
CA MET A 125 9.34 -15.86 -27.55
C MET A 125 8.63 -16.40 -26.31
N SER A 126 9.04 -17.59 -25.86
CA SER A 126 8.48 -18.18 -24.66
C SER A 126 9.46 -18.08 -23.49
N THR A 127 8.93 -17.67 -22.35
CA THR A 127 9.58 -17.87 -21.07
C THR A 127 8.82 -18.93 -20.31
N PRO A 128 9.46 -19.68 -19.38
CA PRO A 128 8.72 -20.60 -18.53
C PRO A 128 7.59 -19.84 -17.82
N GLU A 129 6.38 -20.40 -17.85
CA GLU A 129 5.23 -19.83 -17.16
C GLU A 129 5.43 -19.82 -15.65
N GLY A 130 4.91 -18.80 -14.99
CA GLY A 130 4.82 -18.76 -13.53
C GLY A 130 6.16 -18.53 -12.81
N ILE A 131 7.15 -17.92 -13.44
CA ILE A 131 8.39 -17.56 -12.75
C ILE A 131 8.16 -16.37 -11.84
N ASN A 132 8.29 -16.59 -10.55
CA ASN A 132 8.30 -15.53 -9.56
C ASN A 132 9.70 -14.92 -9.46
N LEU A 133 9.86 -13.70 -10.02
CA LEU A 133 11.15 -13.00 -10.05
C LEU A 133 11.67 -12.65 -8.65
N SER A 134 10.78 -12.52 -7.66
CA SER A 134 11.15 -12.19 -6.28
C SER A 134 11.86 -13.35 -5.57
N LEU A 135 11.62 -14.60 -5.98
CA LEU A 135 12.24 -15.77 -5.37
C LEU A 135 13.69 -15.98 -5.77
N GLY A 136 14.14 -15.38 -6.87
CA GLY A 136 15.48 -15.59 -7.38
C GLY A 136 15.74 -17.02 -7.83
N GLY A 137 17.00 -17.41 -7.92
CA GLY A 137 17.41 -18.78 -8.24
C GLY A 137 17.81 -19.00 -9.70
N SER A 138 18.11 -20.26 -10.05
CA SER A 138 18.63 -20.64 -11.38
C SER A 138 17.61 -20.43 -12.49
N GLU A 139 16.35 -20.75 -12.24
CA GLU A 139 15.28 -20.63 -13.23
C GLU A 139 15.00 -19.16 -13.57
N VAL A 140 14.97 -18.28 -12.55
CA VAL A 140 14.85 -16.85 -12.75
C VAL A 140 16.02 -16.31 -13.58
N LYS A 141 17.26 -16.70 -13.25
CA LYS A 141 18.45 -16.29 -14.03
C LYS A 141 18.38 -16.75 -15.47
N LYS A 142 17.91 -17.98 -15.73
CA LYS A 142 17.74 -18.52 -17.06
C LYS A 142 16.67 -17.76 -17.85
N ALA A 143 15.52 -17.50 -17.26
CA ALA A 143 14.46 -16.72 -17.87
C ALA A 143 14.90 -15.28 -18.20
N LEU A 144 15.53 -14.60 -17.26
CA LEU A 144 16.09 -13.26 -17.48
C LEU A 144 17.13 -13.26 -18.61
N LYS A 145 18.01 -14.27 -18.67
CA LYS A 145 18.99 -14.38 -19.77
C LYS A 145 18.31 -14.56 -21.13
N THR A 146 17.23 -15.34 -21.20
CA THR A 146 16.44 -15.53 -22.42
C THR A 146 15.82 -14.20 -22.86
N ILE A 147 15.13 -13.50 -21.94
CA ILE A 147 14.48 -12.22 -22.21
C ILE A 147 15.51 -11.17 -22.64
N THR A 148 16.58 -11.00 -21.86
CA THR A 148 17.61 -9.99 -22.17
C THR A 148 18.34 -10.27 -23.47
N GLY A 149 18.57 -11.56 -23.81
CA GLY A 149 19.15 -11.95 -25.09
C GLY A 149 18.24 -11.61 -26.27
N ALA A 150 16.94 -11.86 -26.14
CA ALA A 150 15.97 -11.56 -27.20
C ALA A 150 15.74 -10.05 -27.37
N LEU A 151 15.87 -9.28 -26.30
CA LEU A 151 15.68 -7.83 -26.31
C LEU A 151 16.98 -7.05 -26.61
N ALA A 152 18.11 -7.72 -26.80
CA ALA A 152 19.38 -7.05 -27.08
C ALA A 152 19.28 -6.13 -28.31
N GLY A 153 19.62 -4.85 -28.13
CA GLY A 153 19.52 -3.84 -29.18
C GLY A 153 18.10 -3.34 -29.48
N LYS A 154 17.10 -3.77 -28.74
CA LYS A 154 15.71 -3.30 -28.86
C LYS A 154 15.41 -2.20 -27.85
N THR A 155 14.48 -1.32 -28.20
CA THR A 155 13.92 -0.34 -27.27
C THR A 155 12.69 -0.96 -26.61
N VAL A 156 12.65 -0.92 -25.28
CA VAL A 156 11.53 -1.39 -24.47
C VAL A 156 10.91 -0.17 -23.77
N CYS A 157 9.61 -0.03 -23.83
CA CYS A 157 8.84 1.05 -23.19
C CYS A 157 7.78 0.47 -22.25
#